data_b2c88e7f3e2c8fdc257fc57d0e8c9e94
#
_entry.id   b2c88e7f3e2c8fdc257fc57d0e8c9e94
#
_cell.length_a   1.000
_cell.length_b   1.000
_cell.length_c   1.000
_cell.angle_alpha   90.00
_cell.angle_beta   90.00
_cell.angle_gamma   90.00
#
_symmetry.space_group_name_H-M   'P 1'
#
loop_
_entity.id
_entity.type
_entity.pdbx_description
1 polymer ?
#
loop_
_entity_poly.entity_id
_entity_poly.type
_entity_poly.pdbx_seq_one_letter_code
_entity_poly.pdbx_strand_id
1 'polypeptide(L)'
;MASKKILIVEDNELNLKLFRDLLGAHGFETYETKDGMNVPNLCRQIRPDLILMDIQLPEISGFDITRNIKAEADLRHIPVIAVTAFAMKDDEERILKAGCEAYISKPISIMPFLQTIEKFLNVQPAAQS
;
A
#
# COMPACT_ATOMS: atom_id res chain seq x y z
N MET A 1 1.83 -19.29 -12.19
CA MET A 1 1.07 -18.80 -11.04
C MET A 1 0.75 -17.33 -11.19
N ALA A 2 -0.38 -16.93 -10.66
CA ALA A 2 -0.79 -15.54 -10.77
C ALA A 2 0.12 -14.65 -9.94
N SER A 3 0.48 -13.50 -10.52
CA SER A 3 1.25 -12.50 -9.80
C SER A 3 0.42 -11.89 -8.68
N LYS A 4 1.07 -11.49 -7.59
CA LYS A 4 0.40 -10.75 -6.54
C LYS A 4 0.05 -9.36 -7.05
N LYS A 5 -1.13 -8.88 -6.67
CA LYS A 5 -1.64 -7.58 -7.11
C LYS A 5 -1.46 -6.54 -6.04
N ILE A 6 -0.91 -5.40 -6.42
CA ILE A 6 -0.70 -4.28 -5.50
C ILE A 6 -1.43 -3.06 -6.06
N LEU A 7 -2.31 -2.49 -5.24
CA LEU A 7 -2.97 -1.23 -5.59
C LEU A 7 -2.18 -0.09 -4.98
N ILE A 8 -1.76 0.85 -5.82
CA ILE A 8 -0.99 2.02 -5.40
C ILE A 8 -1.92 3.22 -5.39
N VAL A 9 -2.10 3.82 -4.21
CA VAL A 9 -2.92 5.02 -4.03
C VAL A 9 -1.98 6.17 -3.78
N GLU A 10 -1.72 6.98 -4.81
CA GLU A 10 -0.71 8.02 -4.80
C GLU A 10 -1.06 9.06 -5.87
N ASP A 11 -0.96 10.33 -5.53
CA ASP A 11 -1.26 11.40 -6.49
C ASP A 11 -0.02 11.98 -7.18
N ASN A 12 1.17 11.69 -6.68
CA ASN A 12 2.41 12.19 -7.26
C ASN A 12 2.90 11.26 -8.37
N GLU A 13 3.03 11.79 -9.59
CA GLU A 13 3.40 11.00 -10.75
C GLU A 13 4.78 10.35 -10.63
N LEU A 14 5.73 11.05 -10.04
CA LEU A 14 7.08 10.50 -9.88
C LEU A 14 7.08 9.32 -8.91
N ASN A 15 6.32 9.42 -7.84
CA ASN A 15 6.20 8.32 -6.88
C ASN A 15 5.47 7.13 -7.49
N LEU A 16 4.41 7.39 -8.26
CA LEU A 16 3.69 6.32 -8.96
C LEU A 16 4.63 5.56 -9.88
N LYS A 17 5.42 6.30 -10.65
CA LYS A 17 6.36 5.67 -11.58
C LYS A 17 7.40 4.84 -10.82
N LEU A 18 7.93 5.37 -9.73
CA LEU A 18 8.91 4.68 -8.92
C LEU A 18 8.35 3.36 -8.39
N PHE A 19 7.19 3.41 -7.77
CA PHE A 19 6.56 2.21 -7.20
C PHE A 19 6.24 1.19 -8.29
N ARG A 20 5.65 1.65 -9.38
CA ARG A 20 5.30 0.78 -10.50
C ARG A 20 6.51 0.07 -11.07
N ASP A 21 7.60 0.83 -11.29
CA ASP A 21 8.81 0.26 -11.87
C ASP A 21 9.48 -0.73 -10.93
N LEU A 22 9.59 -0.38 -9.65
CA LEU A 22 10.18 -1.27 -8.65
C LEU A 22 9.39 -2.56 -8.48
N LEU A 23 8.09 -2.43 -8.33
CA LEU A 23 7.24 -3.60 -8.08
C LEU A 23 7.11 -4.46 -9.33
N GLY A 24 6.99 -3.83 -10.49
CA GLY A 24 6.94 -4.56 -11.75
C GLY A 24 8.20 -5.36 -12.01
N ALA A 25 9.36 -4.78 -11.68
CA ALA A 25 10.64 -5.47 -11.85
C ALA A 25 10.75 -6.70 -10.97
N HIS A 26 9.99 -6.75 -9.88
CA HIS A 26 9.99 -7.89 -8.97
C HIS A 26 8.80 -8.84 -9.17
N GLY A 27 8.11 -8.68 -10.29
CA GLY A 27 7.07 -9.63 -10.68
C GLY A 27 5.68 -9.36 -10.13
N PHE A 28 5.47 -8.21 -9.49
CA PHE A 28 4.15 -7.85 -8.99
C PHE A 28 3.32 -7.18 -10.07
N GLU A 29 2.03 -7.43 -10.03
CA GLU A 29 1.09 -6.77 -10.91
C GLU A 29 0.57 -5.52 -10.20
N THR A 30 0.71 -4.34 -10.81
CA THR A 30 0.36 -3.08 -10.17
C THR A 30 -0.84 -2.42 -10.79
N TYR A 31 -1.65 -1.80 -9.94
CA TYR A 31 -2.78 -0.97 -10.33
C TYR A 31 -2.63 0.35 -9.60
N GLU A 32 -3.07 1.45 -10.18
CA GLU A 32 -2.87 2.78 -9.61
C GLU A 32 -4.14 3.59 -9.60
N THR A 33 -4.26 4.44 -8.59
CA THR A 33 -5.29 5.46 -8.56
C THR A 33 -4.76 6.69 -7.85
N LYS A 34 -5.20 7.86 -8.30
CA LYS A 34 -4.96 9.12 -7.62
C LYS A 34 -6.16 9.53 -6.80
N ASP A 35 -7.27 8.83 -6.96
CA ASP A 35 -8.55 9.14 -6.34
C ASP A 35 -8.80 8.24 -5.14
N GLY A 36 -8.56 8.79 -3.95
CA GLY A 36 -8.77 8.05 -2.73
C GLY A 36 -10.22 7.66 -2.47
N MET A 37 -11.16 8.44 -3.01
CA MET A 37 -12.58 8.16 -2.80
C MET A 37 -13.03 6.88 -3.50
N ASN A 38 -12.33 6.49 -4.56
CA ASN A 38 -12.70 5.33 -5.35
C ASN A 38 -12.02 4.03 -4.88
N VAL A 39 -11.20 4.10 -3.86
CA VAL A 39 -10.39 2.95 -3.43
C VAL A 39 -11.23 1.73 -3.04
N PRO A 40 -12.29 1.86 -2.21
CA PRO A 40 -13.07 0.66 -1.88
C PRO A 40 -13.67 -0.04 -3.09
N ASN A 41 -14.18 0.72 -4.05
CA ASN A 41 -14.74 0.13 -5.27
C ASN A 41 -13.67 -0.55 -6.11
N LEU A 42 -12.50 0.07 -6.24
CA LEU A 42 -11.38 -0.53 -6.94
C LEU A 42 -10.94 -1.83 -6.28
N CYS A 43 -10.91 -1.86 -4.96
CA CYS A 43 -10.54 -3.06 -4.25
C CYS A 43 -11.49 -4.22 -4.54
N ARG A 44 -12.78 -3.92 -4.69
CA ARG A 44 -13.76 -4.96 -5.03
C ARG A 44 -13.60 -5.45 -6.46
N GLN A 45 -13.19 -4.58 -7.37
CA GLN A 45 -12.97 -4.93 -8.77
C GLN A 45 -11.67 -5.68 -8.99
N ILE A 46 -10.59 -5.17 -8.39
CA ILE A 46 -9.24 -5.67 -8.62
C ILE A 46 -8.90 -6.82 -7.67
N ARG A 47 -9.38 -6.74 -6.45
CA ARG A 47 -9.05 -7.65 -5.35
C ARG A 47 -7.55 -7.70 -5.12
N PRO A 48 -6.95 -6.55 -4.76
CA PRO A 48 -5.50 -6.52 -4.55
C PRO A 48 -5.09 -7.34 -3.34
N ASP A 49 -3.86 -7.81 -3.38
CA ASP A 49 -3.28 -8.53 -2.27
C ASP A 49 -2.68 -7.60 -1.24
N LEU A 50 -2.45 -6.34 -1.63
CA LEU A 50 -1.86 -5.33 -0.77
C LEU A 50 -2.16 -3.94 -1.34
N ILE A 51 -2.28 -2.96 -0.45
CA ILE A 51 -2.49 -1.56 -0.84
C ILE A 51 -1.32 -0.74 -0.31
N LEU A 52 -0.68 0.02 -1.22
CA LEU A 52 0.26 1.07 -0.85
C LEU A 52 -0.52 2.37 -0.78
N MET A 53 -0.58 2.97 0.40
CA MET A 53 -1.45 4.11 0.66
C MET A 53 -0.63 5.34 1.03
N ASP A 54 -0.64 6.34 0.15
CA ASP A 54 -0.09 7.64 0.49
C ASP A 54 -1.02 8.30 1.52
N ILE A 55 -0.46 8.68 2.66
CA ILE A 55 -1.24 9.30 3.72
C ILE A 55 -1.63 10.74 3.35
N GLN A 56 -0.85 11.38 2.50
CA GLN A 56 -1.00 12.80 2.19
C GLN A 56 -1.69 13.06 0.86
N LEU A 57 -2.87 12.50 0.67
CA LEU A 57 -3.66 12.76 -0.52
C LEU A 57 -4.40 14.11 -0.37
N PRO A 58 -4.65 14.82 -1.48
CA PRO A 58 -5.19 16.18 -1.41
C PRO A 58 -6.64 16.28 -0.95
N GLU A 59 -7.49 15.34 -1.31
CA GLU A 59 -8.93 15.47 -1.04
C GLU A 59 -9.40 14.67 0.17
N ILE A 60 -8.79 13.52 0.42
CA ILE A 60 -9.16 12.67 1.53
C ILE A 60 -7.88 12.06 2.10
N SER A 61 -7.78 12.08 3.41
CA SER A 61 -6.61 11.51 4.09
C SER A 61 -6.51 10.02 3.89
N GLY A 62 -5.28 9.52 3.68
CA GLY A 62 -5.03 8.09 3.64
C GLY A 62 -5.46 7.38 4.91
N PHE A 63 -5.48 8.06 6.05
CA PHE A 63 -6.01 7.52 7.30
C PHE A 63 -7.50 7.19 7.16
N ASP A 64 -8.27 8.11 6.60
CA ASP A 64 -9.71 7.92 6.45
C ASP A 64 -10.03 6.82 5.45
N ILE A 65 -9.27 6.77 4.35
CA ILE A 65 -9.43 5.69 3.37
C ILE A 65 -9.16 4.34 4.02
N THR A 66 -8.09 4.25 4.80
CA THR A 66 -7.72 3.02 5.49
C THR A 66 -8.81 2.58 6.46
N ARG A 67 -9.35 3.53 7.24
CA ARG A 67 -10.45 3.21 8.16
C ARG A 67 -11.66 2.68 7.42
N ASN A 68 -11.97 3.28 6.28
CA ASN A 68 -13.10 2.83 5.46
C ASN A 68 -12.89 1.40 4.97
N ILE A 69 -11.69 1.07 4.51
CA ILE A 69 -11.35 -0.27 4.07
C ILE A 69 -11.45 -1.27 5.23
N LYS A 70 -10.91 -0.89 6.39
CA LYS A 70 -10.91 -1.80 7.55
C LYS A 70 -12.30 -1.95 8.18
N ALA A 71 -13.21 -1.04 7.89
CA ALA A 71 -14.59 -1.14 8.36
C ALA A 71 -15.43 -2.11 7.51
N GLU A 72 -14.98 -2.41 6.29
CA GLU A 72 -15.71 -3.28 5.37
C GLU A 72 -15.28 -4.73 5.55
N ALA A 73 -16.24 -5.62 5.82
CA ALA A 73 -15.94 -7.02 6.11
C ALA A 73 -15.23 -7.73 4.94
N ASP A 74 -15.55 -7.33 3.72
CA ASP A 74 -14.97 -7.95 2.53
C ASP A 74 -13.61 -7.38 2.14
N LEU A 75 -13.19 -6.28 2.77
CA LEU A 75 -11.93 -5.60 2.41
C LEU A 75 -10.92 -5.56 3.56
N ARG A 76 -11.36 -5.74 4.79
CA ARG A 76 -10.48 -5.55 5.95
C ARG A 76 -9.28 -6.48 5.99
N HIS A 77 -9.34 -7.58 5.28
CA HIS A 77 -8.23 -8.55 5.25
C HIS A 77 -7.05 -8.07 4.41
N ILE A 78 -7.25 -7.05 3.57
CA ILE A 78 -6.20 -6.56 2.67
C ILE A 78 -5.20 -5.74 3.47
N PRO A 79 -3.90 -6.11 3.48
CA PRO A 79 -2.90 -5.30 4.16
C PRO A 79 -2.76 -3.92 3.53
N VAL A 80 -2.71 -2.90 4.37
CA VAL A 80 -2.48 -1.52 3.94
C VAL A 80 -1.14 -1.07 4.49
N ILE A 81 -0.22 -0.70 3.60
CA ILE A 81 1.08 -0.17 3.97
C ILE A 81 1.05 1.33 3.69
N ALA A 82 1.21 2.13 4.73
CA ALA A 82 1.23 3.58 4.58
C ALA A 82 2.56 4.04 4.00
N VAL A 83 2.51 5.05 3.13
CA VAL A 83 3.71 5.70 2.61
C VAL A 83 3.63 7.15 3.04
N THR A 84 4.64 7.67 3.72
CA THR A 84 4.56 8.98 4.33
C THR A 84 5.91 9.68 4.38
N ALA A 85 5.89 11.00 4.19
CA ALA A 85 7.06 11.83 4.43
C ALA A 85 7.23 12.17 5.91
N PHE A 86 6.20 11.90 6.72
CA PHE A 86 6.21 12.20 8.15
C PHE A 86 6.22 10.88 8.92
N ALA A 87 7.40 10.53 9.45
CA ALA A 87 7.57 9.29 10.18
C ALA A 87 8.00 9.57 11.62
N MET A 88 7.38 10.57 12.25
CA MET A 88 7.61 10.85 13.65
C MET A 88 6.80 9.87 14.51
N LYS A 89 7.17 9.73 15.75
CA LYS A 89 6.56 8.75 16.64
C LYS A 89 5.03 8.87 16.72
N ASP A 90 4.54 10.11 16.82
CA ASP A 90 3.08 10.34 16.88
C ASP A 90 2.39 9.91 15.60
N ASP A 91 3.06 10.08 14.45
CA ASP A 91 2.53 9.68 13.17
C ASP A 91 2.44 8.16 13.05
N GLU A 92 3.43 7.46 13.60
CA GLU A 92 3.40 5.99 13.62
C GLU A 92 2.17 5.48 14.35
N GLU A 93 1.86 6.07 15.51
CA GLU A 93 0.69 5.68 16.29
C GLU A 93 -0.59 5.90 15.50
N ARG A 94 -0.70 7.04 14.82
CA ARG A 94 -1.88 7.37 14.02
C ARG A 94 -2.05 6.39 12.86
N ILE A 95 -0.94 6.04 12.22
CA ILE A 95 -0.95 5.10 11.10
C ILE A 95 -1.46 3.74 11.56
N LEU A 96 -0.93 3.24 12.66
CA LEU A 96 -1.33 1.94 13.19
C LEU A 96 -2.77 1.95 13.69
N LYS A 97 -3.20 3.03 14.33
CA LYS A 97 -4.57 3.16 14.82
C LYS A 97 -5.59 3.21 13.69
N ALA A 98 -5.20 3.73 12.53
CA ALA A 98 -6.08 3.75 11.37
C ALA A 98 -6.27 2.35 10.77
N GLY A 99 -5.40 1.41 11.12
CA GLY A 99 -5.49 0.04 10.64
C GLY A 99 -4.41 -0.35 9.65
N CYS A 100 -3.41 0.52 9.41
CA CYS A 100 -2.29 0.16 8.55
C CYS A 100 -1.43 -0.89 9.25
N GLU A 101 -0.98 -1.88 8.51
CA GLU A 101 -0.14 -2.94 9.03
C GLU A 101 1.31 -2.51 9.21
N ALA A 102 1.74 -1.54 8.40
CA ALA A 102 3.11 -1.02 8.48
C ALA A 102 3.17 0.33 7.79
N TYR A 103 4.34 0.96 7.82
CA TYR A 103 4.55 2.20 7.08
C TYR A 103 5.94 2.23 6.47
N ILE A 104 6.09 3.04 5.42
CA ILE A 104 7.34 3.25 4.72
C ILE A 104 7.57 4.75 4.64
N SER A 105 8.74 5.20 5.06
CA SER A 105 9.10 6.62 5.05
C SER A 105 9.60 7.04 3.67
N LYS A 106 9.23 8.24 3.25
CA LYS A 106 9.83 8.89 2.09
C LYS A 106 11.06 9.66 2.54
N PRO A 107 12.10 9.74 1.74
CA PRO A 107 12.30 9.10 0.44
C PRO A 107 12.46 7.58 0.57
N ILE A 108 12.03 6.86 -0.45
CA ILE A 108 11.99 5.40 -0.43
C ILE A 108 13.41 4.83 -0.50
N SER A 109 13.70 3.91 0.40
CA SER A 109 14.90 3.06 0.33
C SER A 109 14.48 1.74 -0.29
N ILE A 110 15.11 1.37 -1.39
CA ILE A 110 14.64 0.26 -2.24
C ILE A 110 14.54 -1.06 -1.48
N MET A 111 15.61 -1.48 -0.82
CA MET A 111 15.62 -2.79 -0.16
C MET A 111 14.63 -2.89 0.99
N PRO A 112 14.58 -1.93 1.94
CA PRO A 112 13.57 -1.99 2.99
C PRO A 112 12.14 -1.94 2.45
N PHE A 113 11.91 -1.17 1.40
CA PHE A 113 10.60 -1.09 0.75
C PHE A 113 10.16 -2.46 0.25
N LEU A 114 11.02 -3.12 -0.54
CA LEU A 114 10.71 -4.43 -1.09
C LEU A 114 10.55 -5.49 -0.01
N GLN A 115 11.38 -5.45 1.01
CA GLN A 115 11.30 -6.39 2.12
C GLN A 115 9.96 -6.29 2.86
N THR A 116 9.51 -5.05 3.08
CA THR A 116 8.23 -4.82 3.73
C THR A 116 7.06 -5.37 2.88
N ILE A 117 7.09 -5.09 1.59
CA ILE A 117 6.05 -5.58 0.68
C ILE A 117 6.02 -7.11 0.68
N GLU A 118 7.16 -7.74 0.54
CA GLU A 118 7.25 -9.19 0.48
C GLU A 118 6.77 -9.85 1.78
N LYS A 119 7.08 -9.24 2.91
CA LYS A 119 6.66 -9.73 4.20
C LYS A 119 5.13 -9.85 4.30
N PHE A 120 4.43 -8.82 3.85
CA PHE A 120 2.97 -8.81 3.96
C PHE A 120 2.27 -9.57 2.85
N LEU A 121 2.95 -9.88 1.78
CA LEU A 121 2.40 -10.69 0.70
C LEU A 121 2.69 -12.18 0.87
N ASN A 122 3.45 -12.53 1.89
CA ASN A 122 3.86 -13.92 2.11
C ASN A 122 4.58 -14.49 0.90
N VAL A 123 5.34 -13.64 0.20
CA VAL A 123 6.14 -14.09 -0.92
C VAL A 123 7.37 -14.76 -0.34
N GLN A 124 7.39 -16.07 -0.41
CA GLN A 124 8.47 -16.83 0.18
C GLN A 124 9.56 -17.05 -0.84
N PRO A 125 10.82 -16.86 -0.45
CA PRO A 125 11.91 -17.35 -1.29
C PRO A 125 11.76 -18.84 -1.50
N ALA A 126 12.17 -19.32 -2.66
CA ALA A 126 12.05 -20.74 -2.95
C ALA A 126 12.72 -21.61 -1.88
N ALA A 127 13.76 -21.09 -1.27
CA ALA A 127 14.50 -21.81 -0.24
C ALA A 127 13.69 -22.07 1.03
N GLN A 128 12.56 -21.41 1.18
CA GLN A 128 11.73 -21.57 2.37
C GLN A 128 10.64 -22.61 2.22
N SER A 129 10.52 -23.12 1.08
CA SER A 129 9.53 -24.14 0.83
C SER A 129 9.91 -25.45 1.48
#